data_e2a0e87219996090ad7c778c8b149738
#
_entry.id   e2a0e87219996090ad7c778c8b149738
#
_cell.length_a   1.000
_cell.length_b   1.000
_cell.length_c   1.000
_cell.angle_alpha   90.00
_cell.angle_beta   90.00
_cell.angle_gamma   90.00
#
_symmetry.space_group_name_H-M   'P 1'
#
loop_
_entity.id
_entity.type
_entity.pdbx_description
1 polymer ?
#
loop_
_entity_poly.entity_id
_entity_poly.type
_entity_poly.pdbx_seq_one_letter_code
_entity_poly.pdbx_strand_id
1 'polypeptide(L)'
;MKPLLSIIVLFTLIAWAVPAQAMRCGSRLISEGDPGDKVVSECGPPTSVDSWEEERYEYFDRLPPANRYRDFERYGNAYRVRVFIRVEIWTYNYGPSRFLDYVRLENGIVRKVYSGGYGY
;
A
#
# COMPACT_ATOMS: atom_id res chain seq x y z
N MET A 1 -2.08 39.43 20.63
CA MET A 1 -0.91 38.52 20.47
C MET A 1 -1.23 37.06 20.74
N LYS A 2 -1.90 36.72 21.80
CA LYS A 2 -2.31 35.32 22.08
C LYS A 2 -3.17 34.64 21.00
N PRO A 3 -4.17 35.29 20.35
CA PRO A 3 -4.95 34.63 19.29
C PRO A 3 -4.16 34.38 18.01
N LEU A 4 -3.19 35.23 17.68
CA LEU A 4 -2.35 35.07 16.49
C LEU A 4 -1.44 33.81 16.60
N LEU A 5 -0.89 33.58 17.79
CA LEU A 5 -0.05 32.41 18.07
C LEU A 5 -0.88 31.11 17.95
N SER A 6 -2.11 31.12 18.46
CA SER A 6 -3.03 29.98 18.37
C SER A 6 -3.43 29.65 16.93
N ILE A 7 -3.63 30.68 16.10
CA ILE A 7 -3.95 30.50 14.67
C ILE A 7 -2.77 29.91 13.90
N ILE A 8 -1.54 30.36 14.19
CA ILE A 8 -0.33 29.86 13.54
C ILE A 8 -0.10 28.38 13.91
N VAL A 9 -0.28 28.02 15.18
CA VAL A 9 -0.16 26.62 15.65
C VAL A 9 -1.22 25.72 15.00
N LEU A 10 -2.44 26.20 14.86
CA LEU A 10 -3.50 25.45 14.19
C LEU A 10 -3.19 25.23 12.71
N PHE A 11 -2.66 26.25 12.04
CA PHE A 11 -2.29 26.18 10.60
C PHE A 11 -1.13 25.21 10.36
N THR A 12 -0.14 25.15 11.26
CA THR A 12 0.99 24.22 11.15
C THR A 12 0.56 22.78 11.38
N LEU A 13 -0.39 22.50 12.24
CA LEU A 13 -0.94 21.17 12.45
C LEU A 13 -1.69 20.61 11.24
N ILE A 14 -2.38 21.46 10.48
CA ILE A 14 -3.12 21.05 9.27
C ILE A 14 -2.16 20.72 8.11
N ALA A 15 -0.99 21.34 8.03
CA ALA A 15 -0.01 21.12 6.96
C ALA A 15 0.63 19.72 6.98
N TRP A 16 0.48 18.95 8.06
CA TRP A 16 1.04 17.61 8.22
C TRP A 16 0.03 16.47 8.00
N ALA A 17 -1.18 16.80 7.55
CA ALA A 17 -2.19 15.82 7.21
C ALA A 17 -1.79 15.06 5.95
N VAL A 18 -1.27 13.84 6.09
CA VAL A 18 -1.02 12.92 4.97
C VAL A 18 -2.37 12.40 4.48
N PRO A 19 -2.70 12.50 3.18
CA PRO A 19 -3.93 11.94 2.66
C PRO A 19 -3.94 10.42 2.86
N ALA A 20 -4.86 9.93 3.66
CA ALA A 20 -5.12 8.50 3.81
C ALA A 20 -5.88 8.01 2.56
N GLN A 21 -5.27 7.16 1.77
CA GLN A 21 -5.90 6.54 0.62
C GLN A 21 -6.65 5.28 1.07
N ALA A 22 -7.95 5.25 0.80
CA ALA A 22 -8.80 4.15 1.16
C ALA A 22 -9.90 3.95 0.11
N MET A 23 -10.31 2.69 -0.08
CA MET A 23 -11.41 2.29 -0.94
C MET A 23 -12.60 1.89 -0.08
N ARG A 24 -13.79 2.30 -0.49
CA ARG A 24 -15.02 1.95 0.22
C ARG A 24 -15.81 0.91 -0.58
N CYS A 25 -16.06 -0.23 0.06
CA CYS A 25 -16.93 -1.29 -0.45
C CYS A 25 -18.21 -1.32 0.40
N GLY A 26 -19.28 -0.65 -0.08
CA GLY A 26 -20.49 -0.44 0.71
C GLY A 26 -20.21 0.41 1.96
N SER A 27 -20.44 -0.16 3.15
CA SER A 27 -20.13 0.48 4.43
C SER A 27 -18.73 0.18 4.96
N ARG A 28 -17.97 -0.68 4.26
CA ARG A 28 -16.65 -1.16 4.68
C ARG A 28 -15.54 -0.35 4.02
N LEU A 29 -14.45 -0.19 4.73
CA LEU A 29 -13.28 0.57 4.29
C LEU A 29 -12.07 -0.35 4.15
N ILE A 30 -11.42 -0.29 2.99
CA ILE A 30 -10.16 -0.96 2.71
C ILE A 30 -9.05 0.08 2.72
N SER A 31 -8.01 -0.20 3.48
CA SER A 31 -6.88 0.71 3.68
C SER A 31 -5.55 -0.01 3.46
N GLU A 32 -4.50 0.78 3.36
CA GLU A 32 -3.13 0.26 3.36
C GLU A 32 -2.87 -0.55 4.65
N GLY A 33 -2.21 -1.71 4.49
CA GLY A 33 -1.94 -2.66 5.56
C GLY A 33 -2.98 -3.76 5.72
N ASP A 34 -4.15 -3.65 5.11
CA ASP A 34 -5.17 -4.69 5.15
C ASP A 34 -4.71 -5.94 4.37
N PRO A 35 -5.02 -7.15 4.83
CA PRO A 35 -4.75 -8.36 4.07
C PRO A 35 -5.72 -8.52 2.89
N GLY A 36 -5.27 -9.17 1.82
CA GLY A 36 -6.08 -9.43 0.63
C GLY A 36 -7.37 -10.19 0.93
N ASP A 37 -7.37 -11.10 1.89
CA ASP A 37 -8.56 -11.85 2.30
C ASP A 37 -9.66 -10.93 2.84
N LYS A 38 -9.30 -9.87 3.55
CA LYS A 38 -10.24 -8.84 3.99
C LYS A 38 -10.84 -8.10 2.79
N VAL A 39 -10.02 -7.77 1.80
CA VAL A 39 -10.49 -7.10 0.58
C VAL A 39 -11.54 -7.96 -0.12
N VAL A 40 -11.28 -9.25 -0.31
CA VAL A 40 -12.23 -10.18 -0.95
C VAL A 40 -13.48 -10.34 -0.11
N SER A 41 -13.36 -10.47 1.20
CA SER A 41 -14.53 -10.66 2.09
C SER A 41 -15.47 -9.46 2.13
N GLU A 42 -14.93 -8.26 1.98
CA GLU A 42 -15.69 -7.01 2.07
C GLU A 42 -16.12 -6.46 0.70
N CYS A 43 -15.27 -6.61 -0.31
CA CYS A 43 -15.49 -6.08 -1.66
C CYS A 43 -15.88 -7.14 -2.69
N GLY A 44 -15.79 -8.41 -2.35
CA GLY A 44 -15.94 -9.52 -3.28
C GLY A 44 -14.70 -9.76 -4.13
N PRO A 45 -14.77 -10.71 -5.08
CA PRO A 45 -13.66 -10.99 -5.99
C PRO A 45 -13.42 -9.78 -6.92
N PRO A 46 -12.14 -9.46 -7.24
CA PRO A 46 -11.84 -8.42 -8.21
C PRO A 46 -12.32 -8.79 -9.63
N THR A 47 -12.56 -7.79 -10.45
CA THR A 47 -12.92 -7.98 -11.86
C THR A 47 -11.76 -8.57 -12.66
N SER A 48 -10.54 -8.12 -12.37
CA SER A 48 -9.31 -8.66 -12.95
C SER A 48 -8.13 -8.55 -11.96
N VAL A 49 -7.14 -9.39 -12.17
CA VAL A 49 -5.90 -9.43 -11.40
C VAL A 49 -4.72 -9.48 -12.35
N ASP A 50 -3.84 -8.50 -12.25
CA ASP A 50 -2.51 -8.53 -12.87
C ASP A 50 -1.48 -8.84 -11.81
N SER A 51 -0.59 -9.80 -12.05
CA SER A 51 0.42 -10.19 -11.07
C SER A 51 1.79 -10.40 -11.70
N TRP A 52 2.83 -10.01 -10.96
CA TRP A 52 4.24 -10.22 -11.32
C TRP A 52 5.11 -10.28 -10.08
N GLU A 53 6.37 -10.64 -10.27
CA GLU A 53 7.37 -10.58 -9.22
C GLU A 53 8.30 -9.39 -9.45
N GLU A 54 8.58 -8.64 -8.40
CA GLU A 54 9.58 -7.57 -8.37
C GLU A 54 10.76 -7.99 -7.52
N GLU A 55 11.95 -7.79 -8.06
CA GLU A 55 13.19 -7.91 -7.29
C GLU A 55 13.43 -6.60 -6.53
N ARG A 56 13.68 -6.70 -5.23
CA ARG A 56 14.02 -5.58 -4.36
C ARG A 56 15.20 -5.91 -3.49
N TYR A 57 15.83 -4.87 -2.94
CA TYR A 57 16.90 -5.01 -1.97
C TYR A 57 16.45 -4.48 -0.62
N GLU A 58 16.61 -5.31 0.40
CA GLU A 58 16.44 -4.92 1.80
C GLU A 58 17.81 -4.76 2.45
N TYR A 59 17.95 -3.80 3.33
CA TYR A 59 19.20 -3.49 4.03
C TYR A 59 19.03 -3.72 5.53
N PHE A 60 19.98 -4.41 6.12
CA PHE A 60 20.00 -4.74 7.53
C PHE A 60 21.31 -4.23 8.16
N ASP A 61 21.21 -3.56 9.31
CA ASP A 61 22.39 -3.10 10.07
C ASP A 61 23.12 -4.25 10.74
N ARG A 62 22.45 -5.39 10.92
CA ARG A 62 22.97 -6.61 11.52
C ARG A 62 22.83 -7.77 10.53
N LEU A 63 23.57 -8.83 10.81
CA LEU A 63 23.48 -10.06 10.02
C LEU A 63 22.03 -10.55 9.97
N PRO A 64 21.45 -10.66 8.75
CA PRO A 64 20.08 -11.15 8.60
C PRO A 64 19.97 -12.62 9.04
N PRO A 65 18.80 -13.05 9.54
CA PRO A 65 18.61 -14.42 10.00
C PRO A 65 18.71 -15.41 8.83
N ALA A 66 19.65 -16.35 8.93
CA ALA A 66 19.95 -17.33 7.88
C ALA A 66 18.78 -18.29 7.54
N ASN A 67 17.82 -18.43 8.44
CA ASN A 67 16.61 -19.21 8.20
C ASN A 67 15.62 -18.54 7.24
N ARG A 68 15.75 -17.22 7.05
CA ARG A 68 14.87 -16.43 6.18
C ARG A 68 15.57 -15.97 4.91
N TYR A 69 16.87 -15.68 5.00
CA TYR A 69 17.64 -15.15 3.88
C TYR A 69 18.90 -16.01 3.70
N ARG A 70 19.03 -16.65 2.54
CA ARG A 70 20.20 -17.49 2.22
C ARG A 70 21.32 -16.71 1.58
N ASP A 71 20.95 -15.75 0.73
CA ASP A 71 21.87 -14.98 -0.07
C ASP A 71 21.86 -13.53 0.40
N PHE A 72 22.93 -13.13 1.06
CA PHE A 72 23.14 -11.75 1.47
C PHE A 72 24.56 -11.32 1.18
N GLU A 73 24.73 -10.07 0.83
CA GLU A 73 26.01 -9.45 0.56
C GLU A 73 26.30 -8.34 1.58
N ARG A 74 27.56 -8.22 1.97
CA ARG A 74 27.96 -7.06 2.76
C ARG A 74 28.11 -5.84 1.85
N TYR A 75 27.38 -4.79 2.18
CA TYR A 75 27.39 -3.54 1.44
C TYR A 75 27.72 -2.38 2.39
N GLY A 76 28.98 -1.95 2.41
CA GLY A 76 29.47 -0.97 3.38
C GLY A 76 29.33 -1.46 4.81
N ASN A 77 28.57 -0.72 5.63
CA ASN A 77 28.28 -1.05 7.03
C ASN A 77 26.97 -1.85 7.23
N ALA A 78 26.28 -2.20 6.14
CA ALA A 78 25.03 -2.93 6.16
C ALA A 78 25.13 -4.24 5.38
N TYR A 79 24.16 -5.11 5.56
CA TYR A 79 23.94 -6.30 4.76
C TYR A 79 22.82 -6.05 3.78
N ARG A 80 23.04 -6.34 2.51
CA ARG A 80 22.04 -6.24 1.45
C ARG A 80 21.53 -7.62 1.11
N VAL A 81 20.22 -7.76 1.14
CA VAL A 81 19.51 -8.99 0.79
C VAL A 81 18.63 -8.73 -0.42
N ARG A 82 18.70 -9.62 -1.40
CA ARG A 82 17.79 -9.61 -2.53
C ARG A 82 16.53 -10.37 -2.14
N VAL A 83 15.38 -9.70 -2.27
CA VAL A 83 14.07 -10.26 -1.98
C VAL A 83 13.19 -10.18 -3.22
N PHE A 84 12.34 -11.17 -3.42
CA PHE A 84 11.34 -11.19 -4.46
C PHE A 84 9.97 -10.91 -3.83
N ILE A 85 9.31 -9.89 -4.33
CA ILE A 85 8.01 -9.46 -3.85
C ILE A 85 6.98 -9.78 -4.93
N ARG A 86 5.95 -10.53 -4.57
CA ARG A 86 4.81 -10.75 -5.43
C ARG A 86 3.92 -9.52 -5.39
N VAL A 87 3.76 -8.88 -6.53
CA VAL A 87 2.89 -7.70 -6.70
C VAL A 87 1.63 -8.13 -7.45
N GLU A 88 0.49 -7.68 -6.96
CA GLU A 88 -0.79 -7.87 -7.62
C GLU A 88 -1.51 -6.53 -7.70
N ILE A 89 -2.11 -6.25 -8.85
CA ILE A 89 -3.06 -5.16 -9.02
C ILE A 89 -4.44 -5.78 -9.22
N TRP A 90 -5.30 -5.57 -8.24
CA TRP A 90 -6.69 -5.97 -8.32
C TRP A 90 -7.54 -4.82 -8.82
N THR A 91 -8.27 -5.06 -9.90
CA THR A 91 -9.15 -4.06 -10.52
C THR A 91 -10.60 -4.37 -10.16
N TYR A 92 -11.30 -3.35 -9.68
CA TYR A 92 -12.74 -3.40 -9.43
C TYR A 92 -13.47 -2.48 -10.39
N ASN A 93 -14.33 -3.06 -11.21
CA ASN A 93 -15.15 -2.35 -12.17
C ASN A 93 -16.63 -2.43 -11.74
N TYR A 94 -17.18 -1.29 -11.36
CA TYR A 94 -18.56 -1.17 -10.90
C TYR A 94 -19.49 -0.61 -11.99
N GLY A 95 -19.06 -0.61 -13.24
CA GLY A 95 -19.81 -0.11 -14.38
C GLY A 95 -19.41 1.29 -14.84
N PRO A 96 -20.04 1.77 -15.94
CA PRO A 96 -19.60 2.99 -16.63
C PRO A 96 -19.91 4.30 -15.87
N SER A 97 -20.72 4.24 -14.82
CA SER A 97 -21.08 5.42 -14.02
C SER A 97 -20.17 5.65 -12.81
N ARG A 98 -19.22 4.75 -12.56
CA ARG A 98 -18.29 4.83 -11.43
C ARG A 98 -16.85 4.71 -11.92
N PHE A 99 -15.91 5.27 -11.15
CA PHE A 99 -14.49 5.09 -11.40
C PHE A 99 -14.07 3.64 -11.12
N LEU A 100 -13.08 3.17 -11.88
CA LEU A 100 -12.36 1.94 -11.57
C LEU A 100 -11.56 2.15 -10.28
N ASP A 101 -11.63 1.17 -9.40
CA ASP A 101 -10.79 1.13 -8.20
C ASP A 101 -9.71 0.07 -8.37
N TYR A 102 -8.50 0.44 -7.97
CA TYR A 102 -7.32 -0.42 -8.02
C TYR A 102 -6.77 -0.63 -6.62
N VAL A 103 -6.49 -1.87 -6.31
CA VAL A 103 -5.83 -2.26 -5.07
C VAL A 103 -4.51 -2.91 -5.42
N ARG A 104 -3.39 -2.27 -5.04
CA ARG A 104 -2.06 -2.85 -5.16
C ARG A 104 -1.74 -3.62 -3.90
N LEU A 105 -1.49 -4.92 -4.06
CA LEU A 105 -1.04 -5.80 -2.99
C LEU A 105 0.43 -6.18 -3.21
N GLU A 106 1.16 -6.29 -2.12
CA GLU A 106 2.51 -6.83 -2.10
C GLU A 106 2.57 -7.95 -1.07
N ASN A 107 2.90 -9.16 -1.52
CA ASN A 107 2.86 -10.38 -0.71
C ASN A 107 1.51 -10.56 0.03
N GLY A 108 0.40 -10.24 -0.64
CA GLY A 108 -0.95 -10.38 -0.11
C GLY A 108 -1.41 -9.28 0.84
N ILE A 109 -0.64 -8.21 1.02
CA ILE A 109 -0.99 -7.07 1.87
C ILE A 109 -1.21 -5.83 1.00
N VAL A 110 -2.28 -5.10 1.24
CA VAL A 110 -2.60 -3.85 0.56
C VAL A 110 -1.51 -2.81 0.82
N ARG A 111 -0.92 -2.29 -0.24
CA ARG A 111 0.10 -1.24 -0.17
C ARG A 111 -0.38 0.08 -0.73
N LYS A 112 -1.33 0.04 -1.64
CA LYS A 112 -1.88 1.24 -2.22
C LYS A 112 -3.30 0.98 -2.72
N VAL A 113 -4.17 1.96 -2.56
CA VAL A 113 -5.50 2.01 -3.16
C VAL A 113 -5.60 3.28 -3.97
N TYR A 114 -6.09 3.21 -5.19
CA TYR A 114 -6.24 4.37 -6.06
C TYR A 114 -7.39 4.15 -7.05
N SER A 115 -7.92 5.24 -7.58
CA SER A 115 -8.98 5.21 -8.59
C SER A 115 -8.41 5.62 -9.95
N GLY A 116 -8.98 5.07 -10.99
CA GLY A 116 -8.65 5.38 -12.39
C GLY A 116 -9.76 6.13 -13.10
N GLY A 117 -9.88 5.90 -14.42
CA GLY A 117 -10.97 6.41 -15.24
C GLY A 117 -12.30 5.71 -14.93
N TYR A 118 -13.33 6.04 -15.70
CA TYR A 118 -14.63 5.38 -15.57
C TYR A 118 -14.55 3.90 -15.95
N GLY A 119 -15.37 3.10 -15.29
CA GLY A 119 -15.59 1.70 -15.64
C GLY A 119 -16.30 1.51 -16.99
N TYR A 120 -16.58 0.27 -17.34
CA TYR A 120 -17.22 -0.13 -18.60
C TYR A 120 -18.23 -1.25 -18.38
#